data_249557dea1b576482b79acecc2995b8d
#
_entry.id   249557dea1b576482b79acecc2995b8d
#
_cell.length_a   1.000
_cell.length_b   1.000
_cell.length_c   1.000
_cell.angle_alpha   90.00
_cell.angle_beta   90.00
_cell.angle_gamma   90.00
#
_symmetry.space_group_name_H-M   'P 1'
#
loop_
_entity.id
_entity.type
_entity.pdbx_description
1 polymer ?
#
loop_
_entity_poly.entity_id
_entity_poly.type
_entity_poly.pdbx_seq_one_letter_code
_entity_poly.pdbx_strand_id
1 'polypeptide(L)'
;MRDVDYGWLMRYMHSTGASAFFLLMYFHMFRGLLYGSYQKPKELVWLFGCFLLFLLMAEGFLGYVLPWGQMSYWAANVILSLFGAIPFIGPDLQVWIQGDYVLSGITLSRFFALHVVVVPLLMIALVVFHIFALHEVGAGNPEGVDIEKHRDEKGMPLSLIHISEPTRRRG
;
A
#
# COMPACT_ATOMS: atom_id res chain seq x y z
N MET A 1 -7.99 25.49 -5.91
CA MET A 1 -7.35 25.37 -4.58
C MET A 1 -7.26 26.70 -3.85
N ARG A 2 -6.97 27.81 -4.53
CA ARG A 2 -6.97 29.15 -3.91
C ARG A 2 -8.36 29.76 -3.86
N ASP A 3 -9.23 29.39 -4.80
CA ASP A 3 -10.55 29.96 -5.02
C ASP A 3 -11.69 29.13 -4.42
N VAL A 4 -11.36 28.01 -3.77
CA VAL A 4 -12.33 27.14 -3.09
C VAL A 4 -12.09 27.21 -1.59
N ASP A 5 -13.14 27.42 -0.83
CA ASP A 5 -13.09 27.46 0.62
C ASP A 5 -12.47 26.16 1.17
N TYR A 6 -11.46 26.31 2.03
CA TYR A 6 -10.69 25.21 2.60
C TYR A 6 -9.92 24.35 1.58
N GLY A 7 -9.83 24.75 0.30
CA GLY A 7 -9.11 23.98 -0.73
C GLY A 7 -7.63 23.78 -0.40
N TRP A 8 -6.99 24.78 0.22
CA TRP A 8 -5.61 24.67 0.74
C TRP A 8 -5.48 23.60 1.82
N LEU A 9 -6.45 23.50 2.74
CA LEU A 9 -6.45 22.51 3.80
C LEU A 9 -6.55 21.10 3.23
N MET A 10 -7.49 20.85 2.32
CA MET A 10 -7.64 19.55 1.65
C MET A 10 -6.35 19.14 0.92
N ARG A 11 -5.70 20.07 0.23
CA ARG A 11 -4.43 19.80 -0.45
C ARG A 11 -3.32 19.41 0.52
N TYR A 12 -3.14 20.17 1.60
CA TYR A 12 -2.13 19.85 2.60
C TYR A 12 -2.41 18.54 3.33
N MET A 13 -3.66 18.30 3.69
CA MET A 13 -4.05 17.01 4.28
C MET A 13 -3.76 15.83 3.33
N HIS A 14 -4.06 15.98 2.05
CA HIS A 14 -3.80 14.94 1.06
C HIS A 14 -2.29 14.67 0.89
N SER A 15 -1.49 15.69 0.65
CA SER A 15 -0.05 15.54 0.43
C SER A 15 0.69 15.04 1.69
N THR A 16 0.36 15.58 2.85
CA THR A 16 0.94 15.16 4.13
C THR A 16 0.44 13.76 4.50
N GLY A 17 -0.85 13.49 4.27
CA GLY A 17 -1.46 12.18 4.48
C GLY A 17 -0.81 11.10 3.61
N ALA A 18 -0.51 11.38 2.35
CA ALA A 18 0.21 10.45 1.48
C ALA A 18 1.60 10.13 2.04
N SER A 19 2.36 11.13 2.49
CA SER A 19 3.66 10.92 3.12
C SER A 19 3.56 10.09 4.41
N ALA A 20 2.59 10.40 5.26
CA ALA A 20 2.32 9.64 6.49
C ALA A 20 1.93 8.18 6.18
N PHE A 21 1.14 7.97 5.13
CA PHE A 21 0.73 6.64 4.70
C PHE A 21 1.94 5.78 4.30
N PHE A 22 2.87 6.31 3.51
CA PHE A 22 4.12 5.61 3.16
C PHE A 22 4.95 5.29 4.40
N LEU A 23 5.10 6.23 5.33
CA LEU A 23 5.84 6.02 6.56
C LEU A 23 5.26 4.85 7.38
N LEU A 24 3.94 4.85 7.57
CA LEU A 24 3.24 3.79 8.30
C LEU A 24 3.34 2.44 7.59
N MET A 25 3.27 2.43 6.24
CA MET A 25 3.46 1.21 5.45
C MET A 25 4.86 0.63 5.61
N TYR A 26 5.90 1.44 5.65
CA TYR A 26 7.25 0.95 5.92
C TYR A 26 7.37 0.35 7.32
N PHE A 27 6.84 0.98 8.35
CA PHE A 27 6.82 0.39 9.70
C PHE A 27 6.03 -0.92 9.73
N HIS A 28 4.89 -0.98 9.05
CA HIS A 28 4.09 -2.19 8.94
C HIS A 28 4.87 -3.33 8.25
N MET A 29 5.55 -3.05 7.16
CA MET A 29 6.37 -4.01 6.44
C MET A 29 7.57 -4.47 7.28
N PHE A 30 8.30 -3.54 7.92
CA PHE A 30 9.42 -3.88 8.80
C PHE A 30 8.98 -4.74 9.98
N ARG A 31 7.82 -4.44 10.58
CA ARG A 31 7.25 -5.32 11.61
C ARG A 31 7.03 -6.73 11.06
N GLY A 32 6.46 -6.86 9.87
CA GLY A 32 6.26 -8.15 9.22
C GLY A 32 7.57 -8.92 8.99
N LEU A 33 8.63 -8.23 8.58
CA LEU A 33 9.97 -8.80 8.42
C LEU A 33 10.56 -9.28 9.75
N LEU A 34 10.52 -8.43 10.77
CA LEU A 34 11.08 -8.74 12.09
C LEU A 34 10.38 -9.91 12.77
N TYR A 35 9.07 -10.07 12.55
CA TYR A 35 8.27 -11.16 13.13
C TYR A 35 8.19 -12.41 12.23
N GLY A 36 8.94 -12.44 11.13
CA GLY A 36 8.95 -13.59 10.23
C GLY A 36 7.59 -13.83 9.54
N SER A 37 6.77 -12.78 9.38
CA SER A 37 5.42 -12.90 8.80
C SER A 37 5.40 -13.25 7.30
N TYR A 38 6.54 -13.47 6.69
CA TYR A 38 6.71 -14.00 5.33
C TYR A 38 6.85 -15.53 5.29
N GLN A 39 6.99 -16.17 6.46
CA GLN A 39 7.15 -17.62 6.58
C GLN A 39 5.79 -18.32 6.71
N LYS A 40 5.82 -19.65 6.51
CA LYS A 40 4.62 -20.50 6.68
C LYS A 40 3.98 -20.31 8.05
N PRO A 41 2.66 -20.27 8.13
CA PRO A 41 1.65 -20.35 7.05
C PRO A 41 1.22 -18.99 6.47
N LYS A 42 2.03 -17.91 6.61
CA LYS A 42 1.65 -16.52 6.35
C LYS A 42 2.11 -15.97 5.00
N GLU A 43 2.60 -16.84 4.10
CA GLU A 43 3.14 -16.42 2.80
C GLU A 43 2.12 -15.62 1.98
N LEU A 44 0.86 -16.04 2.01
CA LEU A 44 -0.20 -15.37 1.24
C LEU A 44 -0.49 -13.97 1.76
N VAL A 45 -0.47 -13.79 3.09
CA VAL A 45 -0.60 -12.45 3.71
C VAL A 45 0.54 -11.55 3.26
N TRP A 46 1.76 -12.07 3.28
CA TRP A 46 2.94 -11.33 2.83
C TRP A 46 2.87 -10.96 1.34
N LEU A 47 2.46 -11.90 0.49
CA LEU A 47 2.33 -11.69 -0.94
C LEU A 47 1.32 -10.58 -1.27
N PHE A 48 0.13 -10.61 -0.67
CA PHE A 48 -0.85 -9.52 -0.82
C PHE A 48 -0.31 -8.19 -0.30
N GLY A 49 0.45 -8.20 0.79
CA GLY A 49 1.13 -7.01 1.31
C GLY A 49 2.13 -6.42 0.31
N CYS A 50 2.91 -7.26 -0.36
CA CYS A 50 3.83 -6.83 -1.41
C CYS A 50 3.10 -6.22 -2.61
N PHE A 51 2.01 -6.83 -3.07
CA PHE A 51 1.19 -6.26 -4.16
C PHE A 51 0.59 -4.91 -3.76
N LEU A 52 0.12 -4.77 -2.53
CA LEU A 52 -0.37 -3.49 -2.00
C LEU A 52 0.73 -2.43 -1.99
N LEU A 53 1.95 -2.78 -1.62
CA LEU A 53 3.08 -1.84 -1.65
C LEU A 53 3.37 -1.36 -3.08
N PHE A 54 3.41 -2.27 -4.07
CA PHE A 54 3.61 -1.89 -5.47
C PHE A 54 2.48 -0.99 -6.00
N LEU A 55 1.23 -1.30 -5.65
CA LEU A 55 0.10 -0.44 -6.03
C LEU A 55 0.18 0.93 -5.34
N LEU A 56 0.59 0.96 -4.08
CA LEU A 56 0.78 2.23 -3.37
C LEU A 56 1.88 3.08 -4.01
N MET A 57 2.97 2.47 -4.45
CA MET A 57 4.02 3.19 -5.19
C MET A 57 3.49 3.74 -6.52
N ALA A 58 2.71 2.94 -7.26
CA ALA A 58 2.05 3.40 -8.48
C ALA A 58 1.06 4.54 -8.18
N GLU A 59 0.25 4.41 -7.13
CA GLU A 59 -0.70 5.43 -6.70
C GLU A 59 -0.01 6.74 -6.35
N GLY A 60 1.09 6.68 -5.59
CA GLY A 60 1.90 7.86 -5.25
C GLY A 60 2.50 8.53 -6.48
N PHE A 61 3.01 7.73 -7.43
CA PHE A 61 3.54 8.25 -8.68
C PHE A 61 2.46 8.93 -9.54
N LEU A 62 1.33 8.27 -9.76
CA LEU A 62 0.22 8.81 -10.51
C LEU A 62 -0.26 10.13 -9.91
N GLY A 63 -0.42 10.19 -8.58
CA GLY A 63 -0.84 11.39 -7.87
C GLY A 63 0.16 12.54 -7.96
N TYR A 64 1.47 12.22 -7.91
CA TYR A 64 2.52 13.24 -8.04
C TYR A 64 2.57 13.89 -9.43
N VAL A 65 2.15 13.18 -10.47
CA VAL A 65 2.09 13.71 -11.83
C VAL A 65 0.95 14.72 -12.01
N LEU A 66 -0.15 14.60 -11.27
CA LEU A 66 -1.37 15.38 -11.47
C LEU A 66 -1.20 16.90 -11.32
N PRO A 67 -0.37 17.46 -10.43
CA PRO A 67 -0.13 18.90 -10.38
C PRO A 67 0.44 19.48 -11.65
N TRP A 68 1.03 18.66 -12.52
CA TRP A 68 1.55 19.01 -13.85
C TRP A 68 2.58 20.16 -13.86
N GLY A 69 3.33 20.29 -12.76
CA GLY A 69 4.43 21.22 -12.67
C GLY A 69 5.70 20.67 -13.31
N GLN A 70 6.76 21.48 -13.35
CA GLN A 70 8.06 21.09 -13.91
C GLN A 70 8.60 19.77 -13.33
N MET A 71 8.57 19.63 -12.01
CA MET A 71 9.05 18.41 -11.35
C MET A 71 8.16 17.20 -11.68
N SER A 72 6.84 17.38 -11.71
CA SER A 72 5.89 16.31 -12.05
C SER A 72 6.11 15.83 -13.48
N TYR A 73 6.23 16.74 -14.42
CA TYR A 73 6.42 16.43 -15.83
C TYR A 73 7.74 15.67 -16.07
N TRP A 74 8.84 16.18 -15.56
CA TRP A 74 10.14 15.54 -15.76
C TRP A 74 10.28 14.22 -15.00
N ALA A 75 9.71 14.10 -13.81
CA ALA A 75 9.63 12.83 -13.08
C ALA A 75 8.84 11.80 -13.88
N ALA A 76 7.68 12.17 -14.43
CA ALA A 76 6.90 11.29 -15.29
C ALA A 76 7.69 10.87 -16.53
N ASN A 77 8.38 11.78 -17.19
CA ASN A 77 9.18 11.47 -18.36
C ASN A 77 10.29 10.45 -18.05
N VAL A 78 11.02 10.63 -16.95
CA VAL A 78 12.06 9.70 -16.52
C VAL A 78 11.49 8.32 -16.21
N ILE A 79 10.43 8.26 -15.40
CA ILE A 79 9.84 6.97 -14.98
C ILE A 79 9.25 6.22 -16.18
N LEU A 80 8.55 6.92 -17.08
CA LEU A 80 7.97 6.29 -18.27
C LEU A 80 9.04 5.85 -19.27
N SER A 81 10.18 6.56 -19.37
CA SER A 81 11.29 6.13 -20.20
C SER A 81 11.93 4.80 -19.74
N LEU A 82 11.81 4.45 -18.44
CA LEU A 82 12.25 3.14 -17.94
C LEU A 82 11.44 2.00 -18.56
N PHE A 83 10.14 2.21 -18.78
CA PHE A 83 9.32 1.23 -19.53
C PHE A 83 9.76 1.13 -20.99
N GLY A 84 10.16 2.26 -21.60
CA GLY A 84 10.72 2.29 -22.94
C GLY A 84 12.04 1.53 -23.10
N ALA A 85 12.79 1.33 -22.01
CA ALA A 85 14.05 0.58 -22.02
C ALA A 85 13.86 -0.95 -22.01
N ILE A 86 12.65 -1.45 -21.87
CA ILE A 86 12.37 -2.90 -21.90
C ILE A 86 12.62 -3.42 -23.32
N PRO A 87 13.47 -4.47 -23.50
CA PRO A 87 13.75 -5.00 -24.80
C PRO A 87 12.48 -5.46 -25.56
N PHE A 88 12.44 -5.23 -26.86
CA PHE A 88 11.42 -5.61 -27.82
C PHE A 88 10.10 -4.86 -27.73
N ILE A 89 9.54 -4.67 -26.52
CA ILE A 89 8.19 -4.12 -26.31
C ILE A 89 8.20 -2.70 -25.68
N GLY A 90 9.35 -2.25 -25.22
CA GLY A 90 9.47 -1.04 -24.41
C GLY A 90 8.91 0.22 -25.07
N PRO A 91 9.31 0.57 -26.30
CA PRO A 91 8.82 1.76 -26.98
C PRO A 91 7.30 1.76 -27.14
N ASP A 92 6.71 0.65 -27.56
CA ASP A 92 5.26 0.52 -27.72
C ASP A 92 4.53 0.58 -26.38
N LEU A 93 5.08 -0.05 -25.35
CA LEU A 93 4.55 -0.01 -24.00
C LEU A 93 4.56 1.42 -23.44
N GLN A 94 5.66 2.16 -23.64
CA GLN A 94 5.76 3.54 -23.22
C GLN A 94 4.69 4.40 -23.89
N VAL A 95 4.54 4.33 -25.19
CA VAL A 95 3.51 5.05 -25.95
C VAL A 95 2.11 4.64 -25.50
N TRP A 96 1.89 3.36 -25.24
CA TRP A 96 0.60 2.86 -24.77
C TRP A 96 0.25 3.43 -23.38
N ILE A 97 1.20 3.48 -22.44
CA ILE A 97 0.98 4.06 -21.09
C ILE A 97 0.73 5.56 -21.19
N GLN A 98 1.56 6.28 -21.96
CA GLN A 98 1.42 7.72 -22.15
C GLN A 98 0.12 8.08 -22.92
N GLY A 99 -0.28 7.23 -23.85
CA GLY A 99 -1.39 7.49 -24.75
C GLY A 99 -1.06 8.42 -25.93
N ASP A 100 0.19 8.81 -26.02
CA ASP A 100 0.75 9.68 -27.05
C ASP A 100 2.27 9.44 -27.13
N TYR A 101 2.94 9.95 -28.16
CA TYR A 101 4.39 9.88 -28.31
C TYR A 101 5.17 10.77 -27.31
N VAL A 102 4.48 11.74 -26.73
CA VAL A 102 5.01 12.64 -25.70
C VAL A 102 4.01 12.75 -24.55
N LEU A 103 4.50 13.20 -23.39
CA LEU A 103 3.62 13.52 -22.26
C LEU A 103 2.68 14.67 -22.63
N SER A 104 1.39 14.42 -22.57
CA SER A 104 0.36 15.34 -23.03
C SER A 104 -0.85 15.35 -22.08
N GLY A 105 -1.87 16.14 -22.41
CA GLY A 105 -3.14 16.13 -21.68
C GLY A 105 -3.83 14.76 -21.68
N ILE A 106 -3.57 13.91 -22.68
CA ILE A 106 -4.08 12.52 -22.72
C ILE A 106 -3.46 11.71 -21.58
N THR A 107 -2.14 11.83 -21.38
CA THR A 107 -1.43 11.18 -20.27
C THR A 107 -2.01 11.63 -18.92
N LEU A 108 -2.21 12.95 -18.76
CA LEU A 108 -2.76 13.51 -17.54
C LEU A 108 -4.17 12.99 -17.25
N SER A 109 -5.04 12.93 -18.24
CA SER A 109 -6.40 12.40 -18.09
C SER A 109 -6.43 10.93 -17.71
N ARG A 110 -5.55 10.11 -18.30
CA ARG A 110 -5.41 8.70 -17.96
C ARG A 110 -4.91 8.52 -16.53
N PHE A 111 -3.89 9.27 -16.14
CA PHE A 111 -3.33 9.18 -14.79
C PHE A 111 -4.31 9.68 -13.73
N PHE A 112 -5.11 10.69 -14.05
CA PHE A 112 -6.19 11.12 -13.19
C PHE A 112 -7.21 10.01 -12.95
N ALA A 113 -7.69 9.36 -14.02
CA ALA A 113 -8.65 8.25 -13.90
C ALA A 113 -8.07 7.06 -13.12
N LEU A 114 -6.80 6.72 -13.35
CA LEU A 114 -6.12 5.67 -12.61
C LEU A 114 -5.99 6.01 -11.13
N HIS A 115 -5.52 7.22 -10.79
CA HIS A 115 -5.29 7.65 -9.41
C HIS A 115 -6.57 7.84 -8.61
N VAL A 116 -7.64 8.35 -9.23
CA VAL A 116 -8.86 8.68 -8.49
C VAL A 116 -9.83 7.48 -8.39
N VAL A 117 -9.78 6.57 -9.36
CA VAL A 117 -10.78 5.49 -9.45
C VAL A 117 -10.13 4.11 -9.47
N VAL A 118 -9.31 3.80 -10.48
CA VAL A 118 -8.93 2.42 -10.76
C VAL A 118 -8.02 1.85 -9.68
N VAL A 119 -6.91 2.54 -9.39
CA VAL A 119 -5.93 2.06 -8.40
C VAL A 119 -6.49 2.06 -6.99
N PRO A 120 -7.22 3.09 -6.51
CA PRO A 120 -7.86 3.04 -5.21
C PRO A 120 -8.84 1.88 -5.04
N LEU A 121 -9.69 1.62 -6.03
CA LEU A 121 -10.61 0.48 -5.98
C LEU A 121 -9.88 -0.87 -5.94
N LEU A 122 -8.82 -1.01 -6.73
CA LEU A 122 -7.99 -2.21 -6.73
C LEU A 122 -7.26 -2.38 -5.40
N MET A 123 -6.77 -1.29 -4.81
CA MET A 123 -6.15 -1.32 -3.48
C MET A 123 -7.15 -1.76 -2.40
N ILE A 124 -8.38 -1.23 -2.42
CA ILE A 124 -9.42 -1.64 -1.48
C ILE A 124 -9.71 -3.14 -1.61
N ALA A 125 -9.85 -3.65 -2.83
CA ALA A 125 -10.06 -5.07 -3.06
C ALA A 125 -8.90 -5.92 -2.51
N LEU A 126 -7.66 -5.51 -2.76
CA LEU A 126 -6.48 -6.22 -2.23
C LEU A 126 -6.34 -6.10 -0.71
N VAL A 127 -6.74 -4.99 -0.09
CA VAL A 127 -6.81 -4.86 1.36
C VAL A 127 -7.77 -5.88 1.95
N VAL A 128 -8.94 -6.06 1.34
CA VAL A 128 -9.90 -7.09 1.77
C VAL A 128 -9.28 -8.48 1.71
N PHE A 129 -8.61 -8.84 0.62
CA PHE A 129 -7.91 -10.13 0.52
C PHE A 129 -6.76 -10.26 1.50
N HIS A 130 -6.01 -9.19 1.74
CA HIS A 130 -4.92 -9.18 2.73
C HIS A 130 -5.42 -9.45 4.15
N ILE A 131 -6.52 -8.79 4.54
CA ILE A 131 -7.16 -8.99 5.85
C ILE A 131 -7.79 -10.37 5.93
N PHE A 132 -8.44 -10.84 4.87
CA PHE A 132 -9.01 -12.18 4.82
C PHE A 132 -7.94 -13.25 5.01
N ALA A 133 -6.83 -13.16 4.27
CA ALA A 133 -5.69 -14.08 4.43
C ALA A 133 -5.10 -14.04 5.85
N LEU A 134 -5.02 -12.84 6.45
CA LEU A 134 -4.58 -12.70 7.84
C LEU A 134 -5.54 -13.37 8.82
N HIS A 135 -6.84 -13.27 8.58
CA HIS A 135 -7.87 -13.87 9.43
C HIS A 135 -7.80 -15.40 9.41
N GLU A 136 -7.51 -16.00 8.26
CA GLU A 136 -7.37 -17.45 8.10
C GLU A 136 -6.16 -18.02 8.86
N VAL A 137 -5.05 -17.28 8.92
CA VAL A 137 -3.79 -17.78 9.51
C VAL A 137 -3.49 -17.23 10.90
N GLY A 138 -4.25 -16.24 11.36
CA GLY A 138 -4.08 -15.57 12.65
C GLY A 138 -2.91 -14.58 12.70
N ALA A 139 -2.92 -13.73 13.72
CA ALA A 139 -1.88 -12.74 13.96
C ALA A 139 -0.57 -13.40 14.41
N GLY A 140 0.57 -12.84 13.99
CA GLY A 140 1.88 -13.20 14.54
C GLY A 140 2.16 -12.44 15.84
N ASN A 141 2.83 -13.12 16.78
CA ASN A 141 3.36 -12.46 17.96
C ASN A 141 4.90 -12.63 18.03
N PRO A 142 5.60 -11.76 18.79
CA PRO A 142 7.07 -11.78 18.86
C PRO A 142 7.65 -13.09 19.41
N GLU A 143 6.88 -13.79 20.23
CA GLU A 143 7.29 -15.01 20.94
C GLU A 143 7.00 -16.28 20.13
N GLY A 144 6.32 -16.15 18.97
CA GLY A 144 5.96 -17.28 18.13
C GLY A 144 4.95 -18.25 18.77
N VAL A 145 4.30 -17.84 19.87
CA VAL A 145 3.31 -18.65 20.58
C VAL A 145 2.05 -18.76 19.74
N ASP A 146 1.64 -19.96 19.41
CA ASP A 146 0.38 -20.24 18.74
C ASP A 146 -0.77 -20.06 19.75
N ILE A 147 -1.45 -18.91 19.65
CA ILE A 147 -2.50 -18.50 20.57
C ILE A 147 -3.69 -19.49 20.57
N GLU A 148 -3.93 -20.16 19.45
CA GLU A 148 -5.03 -21.13 19.34
C GLU A 148 -4.67 -22.46 19.99
N LYS A 149 -3.41 -22.84 19.99
CA LYS A 149 -2.94 -24.11 20.57
C LYS A 149 -2.56 -23.98 22.04
N HIS A 150 -2.16 -22.80 22.50
CA HIS A 150 -1.86 -22.57 23.90
C HIS A 150 -3.14 -22.27 24.68
N ARG A 151 -3.38 -23.08 25.70
CA ARG A 151 -4.50 -22.94 26.62
C ARG A 151 -3.96 -22.45 27.97
N ASP A 152 -4.76 -21.64 28.66
CA ASP A 152 -4.46 -21.23 30.03
C ASP A 152 -4.61 -22.42 31.01
N GLU A 153 -4.30 -22.19 32.27
CA GLU A 153 -4.46 -23.20 33.33
C GLU A 153 -5.90 -23.71 33.49
N LYS A 154 -6.87 -23.00 32.96
CA LYS A 154 -8.30 -23.36 32.94
C LYS A 154 -8.74 -24.03 31.65
N GLY A 155 -7.80 -24.31 30.73
CA GLY A 155 -8.06 -24.96 29.46
C GLY A 155 -8.69 -24.07 28.39
N MET A 156 -8.76 -22.75 28.63
CA MET A 156 -9.25 -21.79 27.63
C MET A 156 -8.16 -21.38 26.65
N PRO A 157 -8.46 -21.28 25.35
CA PRO A 157 -7.46 -20.82 24.38
C PRO A 157 -7.07 -19.37 24.70
N LEU A 158 -5.77 -19.06 24.56
CA LEU A 158 -5.27 -17.69 24.62
C LEU A 158 -5.79 -16.90 23.41
N SER A 159 -7.01 -16.44 23.48
CA SER A 159 -7.63 -15.63 22.44
C SER A 159 -7.26 -14.15 22.61
N LEU A 160 -7.44 -13.36 21.54
CA LEU A 160 -7.22 -11.91 21.57
C LEU A 160 -7.97 -11.19 22.71
N ILE A 161 -9.04 -11.76 23.22
CA ILE A 161 -9.82 -11.23 24.35
C ILE A 161 -9.00 -11.30 25.66
N HIS A 162 -8.19 -12.32 25.82
CA HIS A 162 -7.31 -12.45 26.99
C HIS A 162 -6.07 -11.56 26.96
N ILE A 163 -5.66 -11.10 25.78
CA ILE A 163 -4.56 -10.14 25.61
C ILE A 163 -4.99 -8.73 26.00
N SER A 164 -6.28 -8.42 25.93
CA SER A 164 -6.84 -7.12 26.34
C SER A 164 -7.15 -7.01 27.83
N GLU A 165 -7.16 -8.11 28.57
CA GLU A 165 -7.25 -8.02 30.02
C GLU A 165 -5.89 -7.61 30.60
N PRO A 166 -5.83 -6.47 31.34
CA PRO A 166 -4.61 -6.10 32.03
C PRO A 166 -4.17 -7.27 32.90
N THR A 167 -2.97 -7.75 32.67
CA THR A 167 -2.36 -8.83 33.46
C THR A 167 -2.59 -8.56 34.92
N ARG A 168 -3.54 -9.23 35.53
CA ARG A 168 -3.63 -9.35 36.97
C ARG A 168 -2.35 -10.07 37.43
N ARG A 169 -1.32 -9.30 37.75
CA ARG A 169 -0.17 -9.82 38.46
C ARG A 169 -0.73 -10.44 39.74
N ARG A 170 -0.73 -11.76 39.78
CA ARG A 170 -0.89 -12.45 41.06
C ARG A 170 0.37 -12.18 41.84
N GLY A 171 0.21 -11.41 42.93
CA GLY A 171 1.20 -11.34 44.01
C GLY A 171 1.31 -12.68 44.71
#